data_f248913983a48ccb4d196f3247748b86
#
_entry.id   f248913983a48ccb4d196f3247748b86
#
_cell.length_a   1.000
_cell.length_b   1.000
_cell.length_c   1.000
_cell.angle_alpha   90.00
_cell.angle_beta   90.00
_cell.angle_gamma   90.00
#
_symmetry.space_group_name_H-M   'P 1'
#
loop_
_entity.id
_entity.type
_entity.pdbx_description
1 polymer ?
#
loop_
_entity_poly.entity_id
_entity_poly.type
_entity_poly.pdbx_seq_one_letter_code
_entity_poly.pdbx_strand_id
1 'polypeptide(L)'
;MMTRPLPEDSATVDAVALGRRVRHLRKQAGLTLDQLAERTGVSGSHLSLVENARREPRLSLVQRIAEVLGVPVEDLLTGRAPTRRAELEIEVERFARSEHYASL
;
A
#
# COMPACT_ATOMS: atom_id res chain seq x y z
N MET A 1 7.31 -1.17 -35.48
CA MET A 1 7.26 -1.13 -35.02
C MET A 1 6.99 -0.88 -34.24
N MET A 2 6.95 -0.74 -33.66
CA MET A 2 6.81 -0.48 -33.00
C MET A 2 6.55 -0.65 -32.10
N THR A 3 6.86 -0.85 -31.80
CA THR A 3 6.76 -1.11 -30.86
C THR A 3 6.42 -0.45 -29.90
N ARG A 4 6.19 -0.50 -29.43
CA ARG A 4 5.63 0.11 -28.58
C ARG A 4 6.09 0.17 -27.21
N PRO A 5 5.96 1.12 -26.38
CA PRO A 5 6.46 1.28 -25.05
C PRO A 5 5.58 0.69 -23.98
N LEU A 6 4.86 -0.33 -24.28
CA LEU A 6 3.96 -0.92 -23.31
C LEU A 6 4.64 -1.38 -22.02
N PRO A 7 5.82 -2.00 -22.09
CA PRO A 7 6.47 -2.40 -20.83
C PRO A 7 6.74 -1.21 -19.93
N GLU A 8 7.04 -0.11 -20.52
CA GLU A 8 7.31 1.10 -19.78
C GLU A 8 6.07 1.57 -19.05
N ASP A 9 4.95 1.58 -19.75
CA ASP A 9 3.70 2.01 -19.17
C ASP A 9 3.27 1.09 -18.05
N SER A 10 3.46 -0.20 -18.22
CA SER A 10 3.04 -1.15 -17.22
C SER A 10 3.92 -1.08 -15.98
N ALA A 11 5.12 -0.53 -16.11
CA ALA A 11 6.01 -0.38 -14.97
C ALA A 11 5.75 0.91 -14.21
N THR A 12 4.95 1.81 -14.77
CA THR A 12 4.68 3.09 -14.15
C THR A 12 3.69 2.92 -13.00
N VAL A 13 4.00 3.52 -11.87
CA VAL A 13 3.11 3.49 -10.73
C VAL A 13 1.97 4.48 -10.97
N ASP A 14 0.75 4.02 -10.73
CA ASP A 14 -0.42 4.87 -10.82
C ASP A 14 -0.47 5.76 -9.59
N ALA A 15 -0.11 7.03 -9.75
CA ALA A 15 -0.02 7.96 -8.63
C ALA A 15 -1.36 8.18 -7.95
N VAL A 16 -2.44 8.16 -8.71
CA VAL A 16 -3.77 8.35 -8.13
C VAL A 16 -4.13 7.16 -7.26
N ALA A 17 -3.95 5.96 -7.78
CA ALA A 17 -4.27 4.76 -7.02
C ALA A 17 -3.37 4.64 -5.79
N LEU A 18 -2.09 4.96 -5.94
CA LEU A 18 -1.16 4.92 -4.83
C LEU A 18 -1.59 5.89 -3.74
N GLY A 19 -1.88 7.13 -4.11
CA GLY A 19 -2.28 8.13 -3.13
C GLY A 19 -3.54 7.75 -2.38
N ARG A 20 -4.53 7.23 -3.11
CA ARG A 20 -5.77 6.79 -2.49
C ARG A 20 -5.54 5.65 -1.53
N ARG A 21 -4.69 4.71 -1.91
CA ARG A 21 -4.42 3.55 -1.09
C ARG A 21 -3.69 3.95 0.18
N VAL A 22 -2.73 4.84 0.06
CA VAL A 22 -2.02 5.34 1.24
C VAL A 22 -3.01 5.98 2.20
N ARG A 23 -3.87 6.85 1.67
CA ARG A 23 -4.84 7.55 2.50
C ARG A 23 -5.79 6.57 3.17
N HIS A 24 -6.29 5.61 2.42
CA HIS A 24 -7.22 4.61 2.95
C HIS A 24 -6.58 3.81 4.07
N LEU A 25 -5.38 3.31 3.84
CA LEU A 25 -4.70 2.49 4.83
C LEU A 25 -4.28 3.32 6.04
N ARG A 26 -3.90 4.56 5.81
CA ARG A 26 -3.58 5.47 6.90
C ARG A 26 -4.78 5.64 7.83
N LYS A 27 -5.94 5.88 7.24
CA LYS A 27 -7.15 6.07 8.05
C LYS A 27 -7.55 4.80 8.75
N GLN A 28 -7.40 3.67 8.11
CA GLN A 28 -7.66 2.39 8.76
C GLN A 28 -6.75 2.16 9.95
N ALA A 29 -5.53 2.64 9.85
CA ALA A 29 -4.58 2.52 10.96
C ALA A 29 -4.81 3.57 12.05
N GLY A 30 -5.76 4.47 11.86
CA GLY A 30 -6.07 5.49 12.85
C GLY A 30 -5.05 6.60 12.92
N LEU A 31 -4.30 6.83 11.84
CA LEU A 31 -3.24 7.83 11.85
C LEU A 31 -3.69 9.10 11.15
N THR A 32 -3.30 10.23 11.72
CA THR A 32 -3.45 11.50 11.02
C THR A 32 -2.37 11.62 9.97
N LEU A 33 -2.56 12.56 9.05
CA LEU A 33 -1.57 12.81 8.02
C LEU A 33 -0.22 13.16 8.64
N ASP A 34 -0.23 14.02 9.65
CA ASP A 34 1.00 14.43 10.31
C ASP A 34 1.68 13.28 11.03
N GLN A 35 0.88 12.38 11.62
CA GLN A 35 1.45 11.23 12.30
C GLN A 35 2.15 10.30 11.33
N LEU A 36 1.53 10.03 10.20
CA LEU A 36 2.18 9.17 9.20
C LEU A 36 3.41 9.86 8.63
N ALA A 37 3.32 11.17 8.38
CA ALA A 37 4.46 11.92 7.87
C ALA A 37 5.63 11.85 8.83
N GLU A 38 5.36 12.03 10.11
CA GLU A 38 6.39 11.97 11.13
C GLU A 38 7.07 10.61 11.16
N ARG A 39 6.28 9.55 11.09
CA ARG A 39 6.80 8.20 11.16
C ARG A 39 7.60 7.81 9.92
N THR A 40 7.35 8.47 8.80
CA THR A 40 8.05 8.17 7.56
C THR A 40 9.14 9.18 7.23
N GLY A 41 9.30 10.20 8.07
CA GLY A 41 10.40 11.14 7.92
C GLY A 41 10.19 12.22 6.88
N VAL A 42 8.94 12.52 6.53
CA VAL A 42 8.64 13.60 5.59
C VAL A 42 7.68 14.57 6.25
N SER A 43 7.49 15.73 5.62
CA SER A 43 6.54 16.71 6.14
C SER A 43 5.12 16.29 5.82
N GLY A 44 4.17 16.82 6.60
CA GLY A 44 2.76 16.60 6.30
C GLY A 44 2.38 17.13 4.93
N SER A 45 2.95 18.27 4.55
CA SER A 45 2.69 18.84 3.22
C SER A 45 3.16 17.90 2.12
N HIS A 46 4.33 17.31 2.28
CA HIS A 46 4.86 16.37 1.30
C HIS A 46 3.92 15.17 1.18
N LEU A 47 3.52 14.61 2.30
CA LEU A 47 2.65 13.44 2.29
C LEU A 47 1.28 13.77 1.71
N SER A 48 0.78 14.97 1.98
CA SER A 48 -0.48 15.41 1.40
C SER A 48 -0.41 15.43 -0.12
N LEU A 49 0.70 15.92 -0.65
CA LEU A 49 0.87 15.93 -2.11
C LEU A 49 0.88 14.53 -2.69
N VAL A 50 1.48 13.58 -1.97
CA VAL A 50 1.51 12.18 -2.41
C VAL A 50 0.09 11.60 -2.38
N GLU A 51 -0.65 11.83 -1.31
CA GLU A 51 -2.00 11.27 -1.21
C GLU A 51 -2.93 11.85 -2.26
N ASN A 52 -2.70 13.07 -2.68
CA ASN A 52 -3.53 13.73 -3.67
C ASN A 52 -2.98 13.63 -5.08
N ALA A 53 -1.98 12.76 -5.27
CA ALA A 53 -1.38 12.49 -6.58
C ALA A 53 -0.79 13.73 -7.24
N ARG A 54 -0.34 14.68 -6.42
CA ARG A 54 0.32 15.88 -6.91
C ARG A 54 1.83 15.76 -6.89
N ARG A 55 2.33 14.69 -6.32
CA ARG A 55 3.75 14.44 -6.24
C ARG A 55 3.98 12.94 -6.20
N GLU A 56 4.89 12.47 -7.04
CA GLU A 56 5.23 11.06 -7.09
C GLU A 56 6.28 10.78 -6.01
N PRO A 57 6.04 9.83 -5.12
CA PRO A 57 7.01 9.53 -4.06
C PRO A 57 8.16 8.69 -4.58
N ARG A 58 9.29 8.83 -3.93
CA ARG A 58 10.41 7.94 -4.18
C ARG A 58 10.08 6.57 -3.61
N LEU A 59 10.68 5.55 -4.20
CA LEU A 59 10.44 4.19 -3.74
C LEU A 59 10.78 4.03 -2.27
N SER A 60 11.83 4.67 -1.79
CA SER A 60 12.20 4.57 -0.39
C SER A 60 11.09 5.08 0.53
N LEU A 61 10.39 6.12 0.12
CA LEU A 61 9.26 6.62 0.91
C LEU A 61 8.12 5.64 0.88
N VAL A 62 7.80 5.08 -0.28
CA VAL A 62 6.74 4.09 -0.40
C VAL A 62 7.02 2.89 0.51
N GLN A 63 8.27 2.46 0.54
CA GLN A 63 8.66 1.34 1.39
C GLN A 63 8.47 1.66 2.87
N ARG A 64 8.81 2.88 3.28
CA ARG A 64 8.62 3.28 4.68
C ARG A 64 7.15 3.39 5.03
N ILE A 65 6.35 3.91 4.11
CA ILE A 65 4.91 3.98 4.33
C ILE A 65 4.35 2.57 4.53
N ALA A 66 4.74 1.65 3.66
CA ALA A 66 4.28 0.27 3.77
C ALA A 66 4.66 -0.33 5.11
N GLU A 67 5.89 -0.08 5.55
CA GLU A 67 6.36 -0.56 6.85
C GLU A 67 5.51 -0.03 7.99
N VAL A 68 5.27 1.28 8.00
CA VAL A 68 4.50 1.90 9.07
C VAL A 68 3.07 1.38 9.07
N LEU A 69 2.50 1.19 7.90
CA LEU A 69 1.12 0.73 7.78
C LEU A 69 0.98 -0.79 7.90
N GLY A 70 2.10 -1.51 7.91
CA GLY A 70 2.06 -2.95 8.08
C GLY A 70 1.53 -3.71 6.89
N VAL A 71 1.78 -3.21 5.67
CA VAL A 71 1.33 -3.86 4.46
C VAL A 71 2.51 -4.13 3.54
N PRO A 72 2.40 -5.11 2.66
CA PRO A 72 3.45 -5.32 1.66
C PRO A 72 3.54 -4.12 0.73
N VAL A 73 4.77 -3.79 0.33
CA VAL A 73 4.97 -2.63 -0.54
C VAL A 73 4.24 -2.82 -1.87
N GLU A 74 4.11 -4.05 -2.33
CA GLU A 74 3.41 -4.34 -3.57
C GLU A 74 1.96 -3.88 -3.53
N ASP A 75 1.33 -3.97 -2.37
CA ASP A 75 -0.05 -3.54 -2.24
C ASP A 75 -0.20 -2.06 -2.52
N LEU A 76 0.82 -1.28 -2.23
CA LEU A 76 0.80 0.14 -2.54
C LEU A 76 1.14 0.40 -4.00
N LEU A 77 2.13 -0.31 -4.51
CA LEU A 77 2.66 -0.03 -5.83
C LEU A 77 1.73 -0.43 -6.96
N THR A 78 1.05 -1.55 -6.81
CA THR A 78 0.18 -2.03 -7.89
C THR A 78 -1.14 -1.30 -7.95
N GLY A 79 -1.54 -0.66 -6.85
CA GLY A 79 -2.80 0.05 -6.83
C GLY A 79 -4.01 -0.83 -6.95
N ARG A 80 -3.88 -2.12 -6.68
CA ARG A 80 -5.01 -3.02 -6.78
C ARG A 80 -5.13 -3.85 -5.51
N ALA A 81 -6.28 -4.49 -5.37
CA ALA A 81 -6.57 -5.28 -4.19
C ALA A 81 -5.57 -6.41 -4.05
N PRO A 82 -5.43 -6.95 -2.84
CA PRO A 82 -4.55 -8.10 -2.62
C PRO A 82 -4.89 -9.22 -3.59
N THR A 83 -3.88 -9.98 -3.96
CA THR A 83 -4.11 -11.07 -4.88
C THR A 83 -5.01 -12.12 -4.25
N ARG A 84 -5.71 -12.84 -5.11
CA ARG A 84 -6.56 -13.92 -4.63
C ARG A 84 -5.78 -14.90 -3.77
N ARG A 85 -4.55 -15.14 -4.15
CA ARG A 85 -3.72 -16.06 -3.40
C ARG A 85 -3.50 -15.58 -1.97
N ALA A 86 -3.20 -14.28 -1.82
CA ALA A 86 -2.98 -13.73 -0.49
C ALA A 86 -4.25 -13.82 0.35
N GLU A 87 -5.40 -13.56 -0.28
CA GLU A 87 -6.67 -13.66 0.44
C GLU A 87 -6.93 -15.08 0.91
N LEU A 88 -6.65 -16.04 0.04
CA LEU A 88 -6.85 -17.44 0.41
C LEU A 88 -5.92 -17.86 1.52
N GLU A 89 -4.70 -17.39 1.50
CA GLU A 89 -3.76 -17.70 2.56
C GLU A 89 -4.21 -17.17 3.91
N ILE A 90 -4.73 -15.96 3.90
CA ILE A 90 -5.24 -15.38 5.13
C ILE A 90 -6.43 -16.16 5.66
N GLU A 91 -7.32 -16.55 4.78
CA GLU A 91 -8.49 -17.30 5.17
C GLU A 91 -8.11 -18.68 5.72
N VAL A 92 -7.15 -19.33 5.09
CA VAL A 92 -6.69 -20.63 5.56
C VAL A 92 -6.10 -20.50 6.95
N GLU A 93 -5.33 -19.47 7.19
CA GLU A 93 -4.77 -19.24 8.51
C GLU A 93 -5.84 -19.05 9.57
N ARG A 94 -6.84 -18.25 9.25
CA ARG A 94 -7.94 -18.04 10.19
C ARG A 94 -8.69 -19.32 10.48
N PHE A 95 -8.94 -20.09 9.43
CA PHE A 95 -9.65 -21.33 9.58
C PHE A 95 -8.87 -22.32 10.44
N ALA A 96 -7.58 -22.40 10.21
CA ALA A 96 -6.72 -23.29 10.97
C ALA A 96 -6.72 -22.91 12.45
N ARG A 97 -6.68 -21.63 12.74
CA ARG A 97 -6.72 -21.18 14.13
C ARG A 97 -8.05 -21.51 14.78
N SER A 98 -9.13 -21.28 14.04
CA SER A 98 -10.45 -21.59 14.58
C SER A 98 -10.60 -23.06 14.89
N GLU A 99 -10.13 -23.90 14.00
CA GLU A 99 -10.19 -25.34 14.20
C GLU A 99 -9.34 -25.75 15.39
N HIS A 100 -8.20 -25.13 15.51
CA HIS A 100 -7.33 -25.43 16.65
C HIS A 100 -8.02 -25.11 17.96
N TYR A 101 -8.64 -23.96 18.03
CA TYR A 101 -9.38 -23.58 19.24
C TYR A 101 -10.57 -24.47 19.46
N ALA A 102 -11.24 -24.83 18.40
CA ALA A 102 -12.42 -25.65 18.53
C ALA A 102 -12.09 -27.04 19.06
N SER A 103 -10.91 -27.53 18.76
CA SER A 103 -10.51 -28.86 19.17
C SER A 103 -10.02 -28.88 20.63
N LEU A 104 -9.83 -27.74 21.20
CA LEU A 104 -9.42 -27.68 22.60
C LEU A 104 -10.63 -27.65 23.51
#